data_fb5abcbad35fbaaf2cd34983fa3ce7f1
#
_entry.id   fb5abcbad35fbaaf2cd34983fa3ce7f1
#
_cell.length_a   1.000
_cell.length_b   1.000
_cell.length_c   1.000
_cell.angle_alpha   90.00
_cell.angle_beta   90.00
_cell.angle_gamma   90.00
#
_symmetry.space_group_name_H-M   'P 1'
#
loop_
_entity.id
_entity.type
_entity.pdbx_description
1 polymer ?
#
loop_
_entity_poly.entity_id
_entity_poly.type
_entity_poly.pdbx_seq_one_letter_code
_entity_poly.pdbx_strand_id
1 'polypeptide(L)'
;MIAALKGYRMKIILPANSTAERCAAIQAYGAELILSPAEKGMEGARDLANAMAQRGEGWQLDQFNNPDNPLAHYRTTGPEIWTQTAGRVTHFVSAMGTTGTITGTSRFLKEKNPNVRVVGLQPAEGSRIPGIRRWPAEYRPGIYRPELVDETLDILQKDAEDTVRALARREGICCGISSGGAVSGALRVAAANPGAVIVLSLIH
;
A
#
# COMPACT_ATOMS: atom_id res chain seq x y z
N MET A 1 5.15 17.56 -0.01
CA MET A 1 4.19 18.40 0.77
C MET A 1 4.69 18.62 2.21
N ILE A 2 4.68 17.62 3.11
CA ILE A 2 5.06 17.83 4.55
C ILE A 2 6.48 18.41 4.70
N ALA A 3 7.46 17.90 3.95
CA ALA A 3 8.81 18.44 3.96
C ALA A 3 8.86 19.92 3.55
N ALA A 4 8.12 20.29 2.51
CA ALA A 4 8.01 21.69 2.07
C ALA A 4 7.40 22.57 3.17
N LEU A 5 6.30 22.15 3.82
CA LEU A 5 5.67 22.88 4.92
C LEU A 5 6.60 23.06 6.12
N LYS A 6 7.49 22.10 6.37
CA LYS A 6 8.43 22.12 7.49
C LYS A 6 9.81 22.68 7.12
N GLY A 7 10.04 23.12 5.88
CA GLY A 7 11.30 23.66 5.41
C GLY A 7 12.42 22.63 5.26
N TYR A 8 12.12 21.34 5.19
CA TYR A 8 13.12 20.31 4.95
C TYR A 8 13.47 20.21 3.46
N ARG A 9 14.76 20.09 3.16
CA ARG A 9 15.21 19.71 1.82
C ARG A 9 14.87 18.22 1.61
N MET A 10 14.20 17.93 0.48
CA MET A 10 13.74 16.58 0.14
C MET A 10 14.35 16.15 -1.19
N LYS A 11 14.90 14.94 -1.22
CA LYS A 11 15.25 14.23 -2.46
C LYS A 11 14.29 13.07 -2.63
N ILE A 12 13.73 12.92 -3.83
CA ILE A 12 12.84 11.80 -4.17
C ILE A 12 13.48 11.02 -5.32
N ILE A 13 13.61 9.73 -5.12
CA ILE A 13 14.17 8.81 -6.12
C ILE A 13 13.05 7.98 -6.70
N LEU A 14 12.89 8.01 -8.02
CA LEU A 14 11.87 7.26 -8.76
C LEU A 14 12.48 6.59 -10.00
N PRO A 15 11.92 5.47 -10.47
CA PRO A 15 12.25 4.92 -11.77
C PRO A 15 11.90 5.90 -12.90
N ALA A 16 12.75 5.97 -13.93
CA ALA A 16 12.60 6.93 -15.04
C ALA A 16 11.31 6.76 -15.85
N ASN A 17 10.62 5.62 -15.74
CA ASN A 17 9.31 5.37 -16.35
C ASN A 17 8.13 5.79 -15.46
N SER A 18 8.38 6.57 -14.40
CA SER A 18 7.30 7.17 -13.59
C SER A 18 6.52 8.21 -14.41
N THR A 19 5.23 8.39 -14.09
CA THR A 19 4.37 9.28 -14.88
C THR A 19 4.81 10.74 -14.78
N ALA A 20 4.59 11.51 -15.85
CA ALA A 20 4.94 12.92 -15.90
C ALA A 20 4.25 13.75 -14.81
N GLU A 21 2.99 13.42 -14.51
CA GLU A 21 2.19 14.09 -13.47
C GLU A 21 2.81 13.90 -12.09
N ARG A 22 3.30 12.69 -11.80
CA ARG A 22 3.98 12.40 -10.51
C ARG A 22 5.27 13.19 -10.39
N CYS A 23 6.08 13.23 -11.45
CA CYS A 23 7.31 14.00 -11.48
C CYS A 23 7.03 15.51 -11.31
N ALA A 24 6.04 16.04 -12.02
CA ALA A 24 5.64 17.44 -11.91
C ALA A 24 5.13 17.80 -10.51
N ALA A 25 4.31 16.95 -9.90
CA ALA A 25 3.82 17.16 -8.53
C ALA A 25 4.95 17.18 -7.49
N ILE A 26 5.94 16.29 -7.62
CA ILE A 26 7.11 16.26 -6.73
C ILE A 26 7.92 17.54 -6.86
N GLN A 27 8.20 17.99 -8.08
CA GLN A 27 8.96 19.20 -8.35
C GLN A 27 8.20 20.47 -7.90
N ALA A 28 6.87 20.50 -8.05
CA ALA A 28 6.04 21.61 -7.59
C ALA A 28 6.11 21.82 -6.07
N TYR A 29 6.38 20.76 -5.29
CA TYR A 29 6.66 20.87 -3.85
C TYR A 29 8.11 21.21 -3.52
N GLY A 30 8.95 21.52 -4.53
CA GLY A 30 10.34 21.90 -4.32
C GLY A 30 11.29 20.74 -3.99
N ALA A 31 10.89 19.49 -4.20
CA ALA A 31 11.78 18.37 -3.99
C ALA A 31 12.72 18.17 -5.18
N GLU A 32 13.97 17.80 -4.90
CA GLU A 32 14.93 17.33 -5.90
C GLU A 32 14.50 15.94 -6.39
N LEU A 33 14.25 15.81 -7.69
CA LEU A 33 13.87 14.54 -8.31
C LEU A 33 15.10 13.88 -8.93
N ILE A 34 15.37 12.63 -8.50
CA ILE A 34 16.43 11.78 -9.02
C ILE A 34 15.78 10.58 -9.71
N LEU A 35 16.07 10.39 -10.99
CA LEU A 35 15.54 9.26 -11.75
C LEU A 35 16.54 8.10 -11.77
N SER A 36 16.12 6.93 -11.33
CA SER A 36 16.87 5.67 -11.44
C SER A 36 16.52 4.96 -12.76
N PRO A 37 17.38 4.04 -13.26
CA PRO A 37 17.12 3.28 -14.46
C PRO A 37 15.77 2.56 -14.42
N ALA A 38 14.98 2.71 -15.49
CA ALA A 38 13.60 2.19 -15.55
C ALA A 38 13.55 0.66 -15.44
N GLU A 39 14.53 -0.01 -16.01
CA GLU A 39 14.64 -1.48 -16.04
C GLU A 39 14.86 -2.09 -14.64
N LYS A 40 15.42 -1.32 -13.70
CA LYS A 40 15.61 -1.74 -12.31
C LYS A 40 14.38 -1.51 -11.43
N GLY A 41 13.35 -0.85 -11.96
CA GLY A 41 12.11 -0.62 -11.24
C GLY A 41 12.29 0.11 -9.90
N MET A 42 11.36 -0.14 -8.98
CA MET A 42 11.38 0.47 -7.65
C MET A 42 12.51 -0.10 -6.77
N GLU A 43 12.92 -1.34 -7.01
CA GLU A 43 14.03 -1.99 -6.34
C GLU A 43 15.33 -1.22 -6.59
N GLY A 44 15.60 -0.84 -7.84
CA GLY A 44 16.75 -0.02 -8.20
C GLY A 44 16.71 1.41 -7.60
N ALA A 45 15.53 1.99 -7.48
CA ALA A 45 15.37 3.28 -6.78
C ALA A 45 15.66 3.14 -5.29
N ARG A 46 15.23 2.05 -4.65
CA ARG A 46 15.53 1.73 -3.25
C ARG A 46 17.02 1.50 -3.02
N ASP A 47 17.69 0.74 -3.89
CA ASP A 47 19.12 0.47 -3.79
C ASP A 47 19.94 1.77 -3.92
N LEU A 48 19.54 2.65 -4.85
CA LEU A 48 20.16 3.97 -5.00
C LEU A 48 19.98 4.83 -3.74
N ALA A 49 18.77 4.85 -3.17
CA ALA A 49 18.51 5.58 -1.93
C ALA A 49 19.37 5.07 -0.76
N ASN A 50 19.48 3.74 -0.62
CA ASN A 50 20.33 3.11 0.38
C ASN A 50 21.81 3.51 0.20
N ALA A 51 22.32 3.45 -1.04
CA ALA A 51 23.70 3.84 -1.34
C ALA A 51 23.97 5.33 -1.05
N MET A 52 23.01 6.21 -1.35
CA MET A 52 23.12 7.64 -1.04
C MET A 52 23.14 7.88 0.47
N ALA A 53 22.27 7.21 1.22
CA ALA A 53 22.26 7.31 2.69
C ALA A 53 23.58 6.84 3.30
N GLN A 54 24.14 5.72 2.82
CA GLN A 54 25.44 5.20 3.26
C GLN A 54 26.60 6.18 3.00
N ARG A 55 26.52 6.98 1.91
CA ARG A 55 27.51 8.03 1.62
C ARG A 55 27.27 9.34 2.39
N GLY A 56 26.25 9.38 3.26
CA GLY A 56 25.92 10.59 4.04
C GLY A 56 25.25 11.70 3.23
N GLU A 57 24.70 11.39 2.06
CA GLU A 57 24.03 12.37 1.18
C GLU A 57 22.61 12.76 1.67
N GLY A 58 22.14 12.15 2.72
CA GLY A 58 20.85 12.44 3.33
C GLY A 58 20.44 11.35 4.32
N TRP A 59 19.34 11.63 5.04
CA TRP A 59 18.72 10.68 5.93
C TRP A 59 17.49 10.07 5.26
N GLN A 60 17.43 8.74 5.21
CA GLN A 60 16.36 8.01 4.58
C GLN A 60 15.25 7.68 5.59
N LEU A 61 13.99 8.02 5.26
CA LEU A 61 12.83 7.66 6.09
C LEU A 61 12.52 6.15 6.03
N ASP A 62 13.00 5.46 5.00
CA ASP A 62 12.89 4.01 4.79
C ASP A 62 11.51 3.43 5.09
N GLN A 63 10.55 3.75 4.23
CA GLN A 63 9.16 3.29 4.36
C GLN A 63 8.98 1.76 4.46
N PHE A 64 10.00 0.99 4.10
CA PHE A 64 9.96 -0.46 4.10
C PHE A 64 10.44 -1.10 5.42
N ASN A 65 11.21 -0.35 6.21
CA ASN A 65 11.76 -0.85 7.46
C ASN A 65 11.44 0.05 8.66
N ASN A 66 10.98 1.27 8.43
CA ASN A 66 10.66 2.21 9.49
C ASN A 66 9.41 1.77 10.27
N PRO A 67 9.50 1.47 11.58
CA PRO A 67 8.38 1.04 12.40
C PRO A 67 7.27 2.09 12.54
N ASP A 68 7.56 3.36 12.29
CA ASP A 68 6.55 4.42 12.33
C ASP A 68 5.49 4.25 11.23
N ASN A 69 5.83 3.59 10.12
CA ASN A 69 4.88 3.29 9.07
C ASN A 69 3.70 2.44 9.59
N PRO A 70 3.88 1.21 10.08
CA PRO A 70 2.78 0.45 10.65
C PRO A 70 2.24 1.06 11.95
N LEU A 71 3.06 1.76 12.74
CA LEU A 71 2.63 2.42 13.97
C LEU A 71 1.59 3.51 13.70
N ALA A 72 1.73 4.27 12.62
CA ALA A 72 0.72 5.25 12.22
C ALA A 72 -0.64 4.59 12.01
N HIS A 73 -0.70 3.49 11.27
CA HIS A 73 -1.93 2.75 11.03
C HIS A 73 -2.50 2.07 12.29
N TYR A 74 -1.62 1.60 13.17
CA TYR A 74 -2.04 1.07 14.47
C TYR A 74 -2.71 2.13 15.34
N ARG A 75 -2.19 3.37 15.32
CA ARG A 75 -2.70 4.48 16.15
C ARG A 75 -3.89 5.21 15.55
N THR A 76 -4.13 5.11 14.25
CA THR A 76 -5.18 5.87 13.55
C THR A 76 -6.14 4.95 12.79
N THR A 77 -5.70 4.34 11.70
CA THR A 77 -6.55 3.54 10.79
C THR A 77 -7.26 2.39 11.50
N GLY A 78 -6.56 1.65 12.33
CA GLY A 78 -7.14 0.55 13.10
C GLY A 78 -8.25 0.99 14.05
N PRO A 79 -8.01 1.99 14.95
CA PRO A 79 -9.03 2.58 15.80
C PRO A 79 -10.23 3.17 15.05
N GLU A 80 -9.99 3.86 13.93
CA GLU A 80 -11.05 4.43 13.08
C GLU A 80 -11.96 3.33 12.52
N ILE A 81 -11.39 2.29 11.94
CA ILE A 81 -12.15 1.14 11.43
C ILE A 81 -12.99 0.51 12.56
N TRP A 82 -12.37 0.26 13.70
CA TRP A 82 -13.06 -0.36 14.83
C TRP A 82 -14.25 0.48 15.30
N THR A 83 -14.05 1.77 15.45
CA THR A 83 -15.07 2.71 15.91
C THR A 83 -16.20 2.86 14.88
N GLN A 84 -15.86 3.08 13.61
CA GLN A 84 -16.85 3.30 12.55
C GLN A 84 -17.67 2.05 12.24
N THR A 85 -17.13 0.87 12.47
CA THR A 85 -17.88 -0.39 12.35
C THR A 85 -18.59 -0.80 13.65
N ALA A 86 -18.46 -0.02 14.71
CA ALA A 86 -18.92 -0.37 16.06
C ALA A 86 -18.42 -1.77 16.49
N GLY A 87 -17.17 -2.10 16.16
CA GLY A 87 -16.55 -3.40 16.46
C GLY A 87 -17.08 -4.58 15.64
N ARG A 88 -17.93 -4.36 14.64
CA ARG A 88 -18.57 -5.41 13.84
C ARG A 88 -17.72 -5.90 12.67
N VAL A 89 -16.56 -5.29 12.42
CA VAL A 89 -15.65 -5.72 11.34
C VAL A 89 -15.27 -7.20 11.53
N THR A 90 -15.50 -7.99 10.49
CA THR A 90 -15.14 -9.42 10.47
C THR A 90 -13.93 -9.71 9.58
N HIS A 91 -13.76 -8.91 8.52
CA HIS A 91 -12.66 -9.07 7.56
C HIS A 91 -12.02 -7.72 7.27
N PHE A 92 -10.70 -7.71 7.27
CA PHE A 92 -9.90 -6.58 6.78
C PHE A 92 -9.12 -7.00 5.54
N VAL A 93 -9.41 -6.37 4.41
CA VAL A 93 -8.78 -6.66 3.12
C VAL A 93 -7.83 -5.53 2.74
N SER A 94 -6.58 -5.84 2.45
CA SER A 94 -5.57 -4.82 2.16
C SER A 94 -4.65 -5.23 1.01
N ALA A 95 -4.56 -4.36 0.01
CA ALA A 95 -3.54 -4.46 -1.02
C ALA A 95 -2.15 -4.22 -0.41
N MET A 96 -1.20 -5.10 -0.71
CA MET A 96 0.14 -5.06 -0.11
C MET A 96 1.11 -4.25 -0.99
N GLY A 97 1.43 -3.03 -0.52
CA GLY A 97 2.53 -2.20 -1.03
C GLY A 97 3.72 -2.27 -0.08
N THR A 98 3.94 -1.26 0.75
CA THR A 98 4.97 -1.27 1.82
C THR A 98 4.64 -2.25 2.95
N THR A 99 3.42 -2.73 3.00
CA THR A 99 2.84 -3.57 4.06
C THR A 99 2.57 -2.84 5.39
N GLY A 100 2.80 -1.54 5.47
CA GLY A 100 2.54 -0.75 6.68
C GLY A 100 1.07 -0.76 7.11
N THR A 101 0.16 -0.53 6.15
CA THR A 101 -1.29 -0.51 6.39
C THR A 101 -1.78 -1.86 6.92
N ILE A 102 -1.46 -2.95 6.22
CA ILE A 102 -1.91 -4.29 6.64
C ILE A 102 -1.33 -4.66 8.00
N THR A 103 -0.05 -4.39 8.24
CA THR A 103 0.62 -4.74 9.50
C THR A 103 0.06 -3.95 10.68
N GLY A 104 -0.03 -2.62 10.56
CA GLY A 104 -0.47 -1.77 11.67
C GLY A 104 -1.95 -1.94 11.99
N THR A 105 -2.80 -1.93 10.96
CA THR A 105 -4.25 -2.10 11.13
C THR A 105 -4.59 -3.49 11.66
N SER A 106 -3.99 -4.54 11.11
CA SER A 106 -4.25 -5.92 11.54
C SER A 106 -3.85 -6.16 12.98
N ARG A 107 -2.69 -5.63 13.39
CA ARG A 107 -2.26 -5.71 14.78
C ARG A 107 -3.32 -5.13 15.71
N PHE A 108 -3.80 -3.93 15.44
CA PHE A 108 -4.83 -3.29 16.28
C PHE A 108 -6.14 -4.09 16.27
N LEU A 109 -6.63 -4.50 15.09
CA LEU A 109 -7.90 -5.21 14.98
C LEU A 109 -7.84 -6.59 15.69
N LYS A 110 -6.75 -7.34 15.54
CA LYS A 110 -6.59 -8.64 16.21
C LYS A 110 -6.41 -8.50 17.72
N GLU A 111 -5.82 -7.41 18.22
CA GLU A 111 -5.79 -7.10 19.66
C GLU A 111 -7.19 -6.81 20.22
N LYS A 112 -8.10 -6.24 19.43
CA LYS A 112 -9.50 -6.01 19.80
C LYS A 112 -10.37 -7.27 19.67
N ASN A 113 -10.19 -8.00 18.58
CA ASN A 113 -10.91 -9.24 18.32
C ASN A 113 -10.02 -10.17 17.46
N PRO A 114 -9.45 -11.23 18.05
CA PRO A 114 -8.58 -12.16 17.35
C PRO A 114 -9.26 -12.92 16.20
N ASN A 115 -10.60 -12.93 16.15
CA ASN A 115 -11.37 -13.58 15.10
C ASN A 115 -11.48 -12.73 13.83
N VAL A 116 -11.05 -11.47 13.82
CA VAL A 116 -10.99 -10.66 12.59
C VAL A 116 -10.03 -11.31 11.61
N ARG A 117 -10.55 -11.69 10.45
CA ARG A 117 -9.78 -12.27 9.36
C ARG A 117 -9.07 -11.17 8.57
N VAL A 118 -7.80 -11.34 8.33
CA VAL A 118 -6.96 -10.42 7.56
C VAL A 118 -6.57 -11.04 6.23
N VAL A 119 -6.95 -10.38 5.15
CA VAL A 119 -6.68 -10.85 3.79
C VAL A 119 -5.75 -9.87 3.09
N GLY A 120 -4.54 -10.33 2.79
CA GLY A 120 -3.56 -9.61 1.98
C GLY A 120 -3.81 -9.83 0.50
N LEU A 121 -3.63 -8.80 -0.32
CA LEU A 121 -3.76 -8.90 -1.77
C LEU A 121 -2.42 -8.60 -2.45
N GLN A 122 -2.05 -9.44 -3.41
CA GLN A 122 -0.87 -9.26 -4.25
C GLN A 122 -1.21 -9.50 -5.72
N PRO A 123 -0.43 -9.00 -6.68
CA PRO A 123 -0.66 -9.31 -8.09
C PRO A 123 -0.48 -10.80 -8.34
N ALA A 124 -1.34 -11.38 -9.17
CA ALA A 124 -1.13 -12.72 -9.71
C ALA A 124 0.19 -12.78 -10.52
N GLU A 125 0.72 -13.97 -10.71
CA GLU A 125 1.92 -14.15 -11.53
C GLU A 125 1.70 -13.56 -12.93
N GLY A 126 2.69 -12.83 -13.43
CA GLY A 126 2.60 -12.12 -14.70
C GLY A 126 1.74 -10.83 -14.69
N SER A 127 0.99 -10.55 -13.62
CA SER A 127 0.20 -9.32 -13.48
C SER A 127 1.02 -8.17 -12.92
N ARG A 128 0.79 -6.95 -13.43
CA ARG A 128 1.38 -5.70 -12.92
C ARG A 128 0.28 -4.74 -12.54
N ILE A 129 0.10 -4.53 -11.23
CA ILE A 129 -0.89 -3.61 -10.69
C ILE A 129 -0.13 -2.48 -9.98
N PRO A 130 -0.15 -1.23 -10.51
CA PRO A 130 0.52 -0.11 -9.85
C PRO A 130 0.05 0.04 -8.40
N GLY A 131 1.00 0.11 -7.45
CA GLY A 131 0.71 0.25 -6.02
C GLY A 131 0.56 -1.05 -5.24
N ILE A 132 0.37 -2.19 -5.91
CA ILE A 132 0.36 -3.52 -5.27
C ILE A 132 1.62 -4.28 -5.67
N ARG A 133 2.21 -5.01 -4.74
CA ARG A 133 3.47 -5.72 -4.94
C ARG A 133 3.35 -7.19 -4.57
N ARG A 134 3.98 -8.04 -5.39
CA ARG A 134 4.41 -9.38 -5.01
C ARG A 134 5.91 -9.27 -4.72
N TRP A 135 6.26 -9.34 -3.44
CA TRP A 135 7.64 -9.10 -3.02
C TRP A 135 8.51 -10.35 -3.20
N PRO A 136 9.64 -10.27 -3.91
CA PRO A 136 10.71 -11.25 -3.81
C PRO A 136 11.20 -11.35 -2.37
N ALA A 137 11.68 -12.52 -1.97
CA ALA A 137 12.08 -12.77 -0.59
C ALA A 137 13.13 -11.76 -0.07
N GLU A 138 14.10 -11.42 -0.92
CA GLU A 138 15.22 -10.50 -0.64
C GLU A 138 14.79 -9.03 -0.50
N TYR A 139 13.64 -8.65 -1.11
CA TYR A 139 13.09 -7.28 -1.04
C TYR A 139 11.88 -7.16 -0.13
N ARG A 140 11.51 -8.24 0.57
CA ARG A 140 10.37 -8.21 1.50
C ARG A 140 10.53 -7.12 2.53
N PRO A 141 9.53 -6.25 2.74
CA PRO A 141 9.60 -5.21 3.75
C PRO A 141 9.85 -5.76 5.15
N GLY A 142 10.83 -5.19 5.87
CA GLY A 142 11.16 -5.62 7.24
C GLY A 142 10.06 -5.35 8.26
N ILE A 143 9.14 -4.41 7.93
CA ILE A 143 7.96 -4.13 8.75
C ILE A 143 6.80 -5.12 8.52
N TYR A 144 6.89 -6.01 7.52
CA TYR A 144 5.85 -6.99 7.25
C TYR A 144 5.77 -8.04 8.36
N ARG A 145 4.57 -8.36 8.77
CA ARG A 145 4.27 -9.37 9.79
C ARG A 145 3.32 -10.41 9.21
N PRO A 146 3.85 -11.46 8.55
CA PRO A 146 3.02 -12.48 7.89
C PRO A 146 2.11 -13.23 8.88
N GLU A 147 2.50 -13.34 10.14
CA GLU A 147 1.72 -13.96 11.21
C GLU A 147 0.40 -13.23 11.52
N LEU A 148 0.26 -11.99 11.07
CA LEU A 148 -0.99 -11.21 11.22
C LEU A 148 -1.93 -11.38 10.01
N VAL A 149 -1.48 -12.04 8.94
CA VAL A 149 -2.24 -12.21 7.69
C VAL A 149 -2.74 -13.64 7.61
N ASP A 150 -4.06 -13.82 7.65
CA ASP A 150 -4.68 -15.14 7.65
C ASP A 150 -4.73 -15.78 6.26
N GLU A 151 -4.81 -14.94 5.22
CA GLU A 151 -4.91 -15.38 3.84
C GLU A 151 -4.27 -14.37 2.90
N THR A 152 -3.71 -14.83 1.78
CA THR A 152 -3.23 -13.96 0.69
C THR A 152 -3.90 -14.39 -0.60
N LEU A 153 -4.54 -13.42 -1.29
CA LEU A 153 -5.19 -13.63 -2.57
C LEU A 153 -4.39 -12.99 -3.71
N ASP A 154 -4.28 -13.73 -4.78
CA ASP A 154 -3.72 -13.26 -6.03
C ASP A 154 -4.80 -12.54 -6.86
N ILE A 155 -4.48 -11.34 -7.35
CA ILE A 155 -5.36 -10.49 -8.14
C ILE A 155 -4.81 -10.37 -9.56
N LEU A 156 -5.63 -10.68 -10.55
CA LEU A 156 -5.30 -10.45 -11.94
C LEU A 156 -5.36 -8.95 -12.26
N GLN A 157 -4.43 -8.47 -13.09
CA GLN A 157 -4.44 -7.09 -13.56
C GLN A 157 -5.77 -6.74 -14.23
N LYS A 158 -6.30 -7.66 -15.06
CA LYS A 158 -7.58 -7.47 -15.74
C LYS A 158 -8.73 -7.26 -14.75
N ASP A 159 -8.78 -8.04 -13.67
CA ASP A 159 -9.84 -7.91 -12.66
C ASP A 159 -9.77 -6.55 -11.96
N ALA A 160 -8.57 -6.07 -11.66
CA ALA A 160 -8.37 -4.75 -11.08
C ALA A 160 -8.83 -3.63 -12.01
N GLU A 161 -8.49 -3.71 -13.30
CA GLU A 161 -8.89 -2.73 -14.30
C GLU A 161 -10.40 -2.73 -14.56
N ASP A 162 -11.00 -3.90 -14.69
CA ASP A 162 -12.46 -4.01 -14.91
C ASP A 162 -13.25 -3.51 -13.69
N THR A 163 -12.75 -3.82 -12.50
CA THR A 163 -13.39 -3.39 -11.24
C THR A 163 -13.31 -1.86 -11.08
N VAL A 164 -12.17 -1.23 -11.39
CA VAL A 164 -12.07 0.24 -11.30
C VAL A 164 -13.02 0.95 -12.27
N ARG A 165 -13.18 0.40 -13.48
CA ARG A 165 -14.16 0.92 -14.44
C ARG A 165 -15.61 0.73 -13.97
N ALA A 166 -15.89 -0.41 -13.33
CA ALA A 166 -17.22 -0.69 -12.74
C ALA A 166 -17.52 0.26 -11.58
N LEU A 167 -16.56 0.51 -10.68
CA LEU A 167 -16.70 1.48 -9.59
C LEU A 167 -17.04 2.88 -10.10
N ALA A 168 -16.33 3.35 -11.12
CA ALA A 168 -16.62 4.66 -11.71
C ALA A 168 -18.03 4.73 -12.30
N ARG A 169 -18.48 3.69 -13.00
CA ARG A 169 -19.78 3.68 -13.70
C ARG A 169 -20.98 3.42 -12.80
N ARG A 170 -20.81 2.61 -11.76
CA ARG A 170 -21.94 2.14 -10.91
C ARG A 170 -22.06 2.91 -9.62
N GLU A 171 -20.90 3.29 -9.04
CA GLU A 171 -20.83 3.91 -7.72
C GLU A 171 -20.36 5.37 -7.78
N GLY A 172 -19.95 5.88 -8.95
CA GLY A 172 -19.40 7.22 -9.08
C GLY A 172 -18.03 7.41 -8.42
N ILE A 173 -17.34 6.30 -8.10
CA ILE A 173 -16.03 6.33 -7.42
C ILE A 173 -14.92 6.25 -8.46
N CYS A 174 -14.21 7.36 -8.68
CA CYS A 174 -13.01 7.41 -9.52
C CYS A 174 -11.77 7.19 -8.66
N CYS A 175 -11.09 6.06 -8.85
CA CYS A 175 -9.93 5.67 -8.04
C CYS A 175 -8.84 4.99 -8.89
N GLY A 176 -7.68 4.73 -8.30
CA GLY A 176 -6.56 4.06 -8.97
C GLY A 176 -6.80 2.57 -9.20
N ILE A 177 -6.03 1.96 -10.11
CA ILE A 177 -6.13 0.53 -10.46
C ILE A 177 -5.91 -0.36 -9.22
N SER A 178 -5.02 0.04 -8.30
CA SER A 178 -4.82 -0.68 -7.03
C SER A 178 -6.09 -0.76 -6.18
N SER A 179 -6.91 0.30 -6.21
CA SER A 179 -8.21 0.31 -5.53
C SER A 179 -9.19 -0.68 -6.19
N GLY A 180 -9.18 -0.76 -7.53
CA GLY A 180 -9.93 -1.80 -8.25
C GLY A 180 -9.49 -3.21 -7.84
N GLY A 181 -8.19 -3.44 -7.69
CA GLY A 181 -7.65 -4.70 -7.17
C GLY A 181 -8.11 -5.00 -5.75
N ALA A 182 -8.11 -3.99 -4.87
CA ALA A 182 -8.59 -4.13 -3.49
C ALA A 182 -10.07 -4.49 -3.43
N VAL A 183 -10.91 -3.83 -4.23
CA VAL A 183 -12.36 -4.12 -4.31
C VAL A 183 -12.60 -5.49 -4.93
N SER A 184 -11.88 -5.87 -5.99
CA SER A 184 -11.99 -7.22 -6.58
C SER A 184 -11.70 -8.32 -5.56
N GLY A 185 -10.64 -8.17 -4.76
CA GLY A 185 -10.34 -9.09 -3.66
C GLY A 185 -11.42 -9.11 -2.59
N ALA A 186 -11.92 -7.94 -2.18
CA ALA A 186 -12.99 -7.83 -1.18
C ALA A 186 -14.31 -8.47 -1.65
N LEU A 187 -14.66 -8.35 -2.93
CA LEU A 187 -15.84 -9.00 -3.51
C LEU A 187 -15.71 -10.52 -3.49
N ARG A 188 -14.51 -11.07 -3.73
CA ARG A 188 -14.26 -12.52 -3.60
C ARG A 188 -14.43 -12.99 -2.16
N VAL A 189 -13.93 -12.21 -1.19
CA VAL A 189 -14.11 -12.49 0.23
C VAL A 189 -15.61 -12.43 0.61
N ALA A 190 -16.34 -11.43 0.11
CA ALA A 190 -17.76 -11.26 0.37
C ALA A 190 -18.59 -12.43 -0.18
N ALA A 191 -18.29 -12.90 -1.38
CA ALA A 191 -18.98 -14.03 -1.99
C ALA A 191 -18.79 -15.32 -1.18
N ALA A 192 -17.62 -15.50 -0.56
CA ALA A 192 -17.31 -16.68 0.26
C ALA A 192 -17.85 -16.56 1.71
N ASN A 193 -18.21 -15.36 2.17
CA ASN A 193 -18.58 -15.10 3.56
C ASN A 193 -19.89 -14.27 3.65
N PRO A 194 -21.05 -14.86 3.40
CA PRO A 194 -22.34 -14.16 3.52
C PRO A 194 -22.53 -13.55 4.91
N GLY A 195 -22.94 -12.28 4.97
CA GLY A 195 -23.15 -11.54 6.21
C GLY A 195 -21.88 -10.95 6.84
N ALA A 196 -20.71 -11.13 6.23
CA ALA A 196 -19.47 -10.52 6.70
C ALA A 196 -19.51 -8.98 6.60
N VAL A 197 -18.93 -8.32 7.61
CA VAL A 197 -18.63 -6.89 7.56
C VAL A 197 -17.16 -6.74 7.13
N ILE A 198 -16.99 -6.37 5.87
CA ILE A 198 -15.68 -6.30 5.22
C ILE A 198 -15.25 -4.85 5.10
N VAL A 199 -14.07 -4.53 5.62
CA VAL A 199 -13.41 -3.24 5.41
C VAL A 199 -12.20 -3.44 4.53
N LEU A 200 -12.03 -2.57 3.53
CA LEU A 200 -10.88 -2.61 2.65
C LEU A 200 -10.15 -1.25 2.63
N SER A 201 -8.84 -1.32 2.40
CA SER A 201 -8.03 -0.11 2.21
C SER A 201 -8.00 0.26 0.73
N LEU A 202 -8.39 1.50 0.41
CA LEU A 202 -8.25 2.09 -0.91
C LEU A 202 -7.16 3.17 -0.89
N ILE A 203 -6.39 3.25 -1.98
CA ILE A 203 -5.42 4.32 -2.21
C ILE A 203 -5.80 5.01 -3.51
N HIS A 204 -5.85 6.34 -3.48
CA HIS A 204 -6.15 7.19 -4.64
C HIS A 204 -4.88 7.56 -5.39
#